data_7ebdb9abe0a2b49e115054ae55c9f090
#
_entry.id   7ebdb9abe0a2b49e115054ae55c9f090
#
_cell.length_a   1.000
_cell.length_b   1.000
_cell.length_c   1.000
_cell.angle_alpha   90.00
_cell.angle_beta   90.00
_cell.angle_gamma   90.00
#
_symmetry.space_group_name_H-M   'P 1'
#
loop_
_entity.id
_entity.type
_entity.pdbx_description
1 polymer ?
#
loop_
_entity_poly.entity_id
_entity_poly.type
_entity_poly.pdbx_seq_one_letter_code
_entity_poly.pdbx_strand_id
1 'polypeptide(L)'
;FPTRRSSDLAICKAGMLFITLPSGRSLSYVRPRLTQNRFGGESIEYLGIGPAKKWERIESYGPKFVENIVQGISRDLLCEAMLKLRDRRIVAHVHDEVIVEADLETPVQEVCDAMAQCPSWAEGLLLRADGYECSYYRKS
;
A
#
# COMPACT_ATOMS: atom_id res chain seq x y z
N PHE A 1 -8.75 16.82 12.89
CA PHE A 1 -8.49 16.53 11.47
C PHE A 1 -9.39 17.38 10.61
N PRO A 2 -8.89 18.04 9.54
CA PRO A 2 -9.78 18.53 8.52
C PRO A 2 -10.40 17.30 7.86
N THR A 3 -11.70 17.12 8.06
CA THR A 3 -12.47 16.13 7.34
C THR A 3 -12.38 16.46 5.85
N ARG A 4 -11.47 15.83 5.13
CA ARG A 4 -11.47 15.87 3.67
C ARG A 4 -12.82 15.33 3.22
N ARG A 5 -13.58 16.12 2.48
CA ARG A 5 -14.82 15.66 1.86
C ARG A 5 -14.48 14.47 0.95
N SER A 6 -15.35 13.48 0.90
CA SER A 6 -15.16 12.29 0.04
C SER A 6 -14.92 12.64 -1.44
N SER A 7 -15.34 13.83 -1.87
CA SER A 7 -15.05 14.39 -3.19
C SER A 7 -13.58 14.68 -3.47
N ASP A 8 -12.73 14.75 -2.43
CA ASP A 8 -11.31 15.09 -2.57
C ASP A 8 -10.41 13.85 -2.67
N LEU A 9 -10.98 12.65 -2.52
CA LEU A 9 -10.23 11.38 -2.56
C LEU A 9 -9.87 10.97 -4.00
N ALA A 10 -10.69 11.33 -4.99
CA ALA A 10 -10.47 10.95 -6.38
C ALA A 10 -10.64 12.18 -7.28
N ILE A 11 -9.62 12.53 -8.06
CA ILE A 11 -9.59 13.70 -8.92
C ILE A 11 -9.11 13.30 -10.31
N CYS A 12 -9.88 13.70 -11.35
CA CYS A 12 -9.43 13.62 -12.74
C CYS A 12 -8.78 14.93 -13.15
N LYS A 13 -7.48 14.89 -13.47
CA LYS A 13 -6.71 16.06 -13.90
C LYS A 13 -5.69 15.68 -14.97
N ALA A 14 -5.59 16.50 -16.01
CA ALA A 14 -4.61 16.33 -17.11
C ALA A 14 -4.59 14.90 -17.71
N GLY A 15 -5.76 14.29 -17.90
CA GLY A 15 -5.88 12.93 -18.47
C GLY A 15 -5.48 11.81 -17.52
N MET A 16 -5.41 12.07 -16.23
CA MET A 16 -5.12 11.12 -15.18
C MET A 16 -6.23 11.09 -14.14
N LEU A 17 -6.54 9.91 -13.61
CA LEU A 17 -7.30 9.74 -12.37
C LEU A 17 -6.30 9.56 -11.23
N PHE A 18 -6.38 10.41 -10.23
CA PHE A 18 -5.63 10.31 -8.98
C PHE A 18 -6.55 9.90 -7.84
N ILE A 19 -6.14 8.90 -7.07
CA ILE A 19 -6.80 8.51 -5.82
C ILE A 19 -5.80 8.76 -4.70
N THR A 20 -6.09 9.74 -3.84
CA THR A 20 -5.20 10.12 -2.73
C THR A 20 -5.42 9.18 -1.54
N LEU A 21 -4.35 8.52 -1.10
CA LEU A 21 -4.33 7.68 0.08
C LEU A 21 -4.21 8.51 1.37
N PRO A 22 -4.56 7.97 2.55
CA PRO A 22 -4.43 8.66 3.84
C PRO A 22 -3.01 9.15 4.13
N SER A 23 -2.00 8.46 3.65
CA SER A 23 -0.58 8.84 3.74
C SER A 23 -0.22 10.11 2.96
N GLY A 24 -1.11 10.60 2.09
CA GLY A 24 -0.88 11.68 1.15
C GLY A 24 -0.33 11.25 -0.22
N ARG A 25 0.08 9.99 -0.37
CA ARG A 25 0.47 9.42 -1.66
C ARG A 25 -0.76 9.21 -2.54
N SER A 26 -0.59 9.28 -3.87
CA SER A 26 -1.68 9.05 -4.82
C SER A 26 -1.43 7.83 -5.69
N LEU A 27 -2.47 7.03 -5.88
CA LEU A 27 -2.54 6.07 -6.98
C LEU A 27 -2.92 6.82 -8.25
N SER A 28 -2.31 6.48 -9.37
CA SER A 28 -2.48 7.19 -10.65
C SER A 28 -2.89 6.23 -11.75
N TYR A 29 -3.94 6.59 -12.49
CA TYR A 29 -4.45 5.79 -13.61
C TYR A 29 -4.48 6.66 -14.87
N VAL A 30 -3.81 6.19 -15.93
CA VAL A 30 -3.59 6.96 -17.15
C VAL A 30 -4.78 6.88 -18.08
N ARG A 31 -5.25 8.04 -18.59
CA ARG A 31 -6.36 8.16 -19.55
C ARG A 31 -7.58 7.31 -19.18
N PRO A 32 -8.15 7.52 -17.97
CA PRO A 32 -9.35 6.81 -17.53
C PRO A 32 -10.51 7.16 -18.45
N ARG A 33 -11.39 6.18 -18.67
CA ARG A 33 -12.68 6.41 -19.34
C ARG A 33 -13.73 5.46 -18.78
N LEU A 34 -14.97 5.91 -18.77
CA LEU A 34 -16.12 5.06 -18.48
C LEU A 34 -16.41 4.21 -19.72
N THR A 35 -16.72 2.94 -19.49
CA THR A 35 -17.11 1.98 -20.52
C THR A 35 -18.20 1.06 -19.94
N GLN A 36 -18.82 0.28 -20.81
CA GLN A 36 -19.72 -0.78 -20.39
C GLN A 36 -18.99 -2.12 -20.45
N ASN A 37 -19.08 -2.89 -19.37
CA ASN A 37 -18.57 -4.25 -19.36
C ASN A 37 -19.45 -5.18 -20.19
N ARG A 38 -18.98 -6.38 -20.44
CA ARG A 38 -19.70 -7.44 -21.21
C ARG A 38 -21.07 -7.84 -20.63
N PHE A 39 -21.38 -7.42 -19.40
CA PHE A 39 -22.65 -7.69 -18.72
C PHE A 39 -23.59 -6.45 -18.70
N GLY A 40 -23.21 -5.37 -19.40
CA GLY A 40 -24.01 -4.14 -19.49
C GLY A 40 -23.84 -3.19 -18.29
N GLY A 41 -23.01 -3.53 -17.30
CA GLY A 41 -22.69 -2.65 -16.18
C GLY A 41 -21.60 -1.63 -16.53
N GLU A 42 -21.55 -0.54 -15.78
CA GLU A 42 -20.48 0.46 -15.91
C GLU A 42 -19.14 -0.11 -15.42
N SER A 43 -18.08 0.17 -16.16
CA SER A 43 -16.70 -0.13 -15.77
C SER A 43 -15.78 1.04 -16.13
N ILE A 44 -14.57 1.01 -15.60
CA ILE A 44 -13.56 2.02 -15.86
C ILE A 44 -12.39 1.34 -16.56
N GLU A 45 -11.98 1.90 -17.71
CA GLU A 45 -10.77 1.50 -18.37
C GLU A 45 -9.68 2.55 -18.17
N TYR A 46 -8.44 2.12 -18.09
CA TYR A 46 -7.26 2.98 -18.07
C TYR A 46 -6.11 2.34 -18.85
N LEU A 47 -5.09 3.12 -19.19
CA LEU A 47 -3.88 2.60 -19.83
C LEU A 47 -2.87 2.13 -18.78
N GLY A 48 -2.33 0.95 -18.96
CA GLY A 48 -1.34 0.35 -18.08
C GLY A 48 -0.66 -0.87 -18.70
N ILE A 49 0.20 -1.49 -17.92
CA ILE A 49 0.88 -2.72 -18.32
C ILE A 49 -0.04 -3.89 -18.00
N GLY A 50 -0.55 -4.55 -19.03
CA GLY A 50 -1.42 -5.71 -18.90
C GLY A 50 -0.67 -7.02 -18.63
N PRO A 51 -1.41 -8.14 -18.56
CA PRO A 51 -0.84 -9.48 -18.27
C PRO A 51 0.25 -9.91 -19.23
N ALA A 52 0.16 -9.49 -20.50
CA ALA A 52 1.16 -9.76 -21.53
C ALA A 52 2.41 -8.85 -21.45
N LYS A 53 2.55 -8.07 -20.38
CA LYS A 53 3.62 -7.07 -20.18
C LYS A 53 3.68 -6.01 -21.29
N LYS A 54 2.54 -5.72 -21.93
CA LYS A 54 2.40 -4.68 -22.95
C LYS A 54 1.56 -3.54 -22.42
N TRP A 55 1.81 -2.34 -22.95
CA TRP A 55 1.01 -1.16 -22.65
C TRP A 55 -0.31 -1.25 -23.40
N GLU A 56 -1.39 -1.41 -22.66
CA GLU A 56 -2.72 -1.66 -23.21
C GLU A 56 -3.83 -1.06 -22.35
N ARG A 57 -5.06 -1.10 -22.81
CA ARG A 57 -6.23 -0.76 -22.02
C ARG A 57 -6.57 -1.89 -21.06
N ILE A 58 -6.70 -1.52 -19.79
CA ILE A 58 -7.06 -2.42 -18.71
C ILE A 58 -8.46 -2.04 -18.26
N GLU A 59 -9.38 -2.97 -18.35
CA GLU A 59 -10.70 -2.83 -17.76
C GLU A 59 -10.63 -3.10 -16.26
N SER A 60 -11.30 -2.26 -15.47
CA SER A 60 -11.35 -2.35 -14.02
C SER A 60 -12.73 -1.99 -13.50
N TYR A 61 -12.97 -2.26 -12.24
CA TYR A 61 -14.26 -2.07 -11.59
C TYR A 61 -14.07 -1.63 -10.13
N GLY A 62 -15.14 -1.13 -9.50
CA GLY A 62 -15.08 -0.54 -8.16
C GLY A 62 -14.32 -1.37 -7.12
N PRO A 63 -14.64 -2.66 -6.91
CA PRO A 63 -13.91 -3.53 -5.97
C PRO A 63 -12.40 -3.62 -6.24
N LYS A 64 -11.97 -3.58 -7.50
CA LYS A 64 -10.54 -3.60 -7.84
C LYS A 64 -9.81 -2.32 -7.43
N PHE A 65 -10.48 -1.17 -7.55
CA PHE A 65 -9.94 0.09 -7.03
C PHE A 65 -9.84 0.07 -5.51
N VAL A 66 -10.84 -0.49 -4.82
CA VAL A 66 -10.80 -0.66 -3.36
C VAL A 66 -9.63 -1.57 -2.95
N GLU A 67 -9.43 -2.69 -3.64
CA GLU A 67 -8.27 -3.56 -3.43
C GLU A 67 -6.94 -2.80 -3.59
N ASN A 68 -6.80 -2.03 -4.66
CA ASN A 68 -5.59 -1.24 -4.91
C ASN A 68 -5.36 -0.18 -3.81
N ILE A 69 -6.43 0.46 -3.31
CA ILE A 69 -6.36 1.41 -2.20
C ILE A 69 -5.86 0.71 -0.93
N VAL A 70 -6.46 -0.42 -0.56
CA VAL A 70 -6.08 -1.18 0.64
C VAL A 70 -4.63 -1.66 0.55
N GLN A 71 -4.21 -2.22 -0.59
CA GLN A 71 -2.82 -2.61 -0.81
C GLN A 71 -1.86 -1.42 -0.77
N GLY A 72 -2.30 -0.28 -1.32
CA GLY A 72 -1.54 0.97 -1.27
C GLY A 72 -1.32 1.45 0.17
N ILE A 73 -2.37 1.43 1.00
CA ILE A 73 -2.29 1.79 2.42
C ILE A 73 -1.37 0.83 3.18
N SER A 74 -1.51 -0.48 2.97
CA SER A 74 -0.65 -1.49 3.59
C SER A 74 0.83 -1.27 3.24
N ARG A 75 1.13 -0.93 1.99
CA ARG A 75 2.49 -0.57 1.57
C ARG A 75 3.00 0.68 2.27
N ASP A 76 2.16 1.70 2.43
CA ASP A 76 2.55 2.93 3.12
C ASP A 76 2.81 2.68 4.62
N LEU A 77 2.03 1.82 5.26
CA LEU A 77 2.26 1.39 6.65
C LEU A 77 3.60 0.67 6.81
N LEU A 78 3.93 -0.24 5.88
CA LEU A 78 5.23 -0.90 5.89
C LEU A 78 6.39 0.09 5.71
N CYS A 79 6.25 1.05 4.81
CA CYS A 79 7.25 2.10 4.61
C CYS A 79 7.45 2.94 5.88
N GLU A 80 6.38 3.30 6.57
CA GLU A 80 6.44 4.00 7.86
C GLU A 80 7.15 3.17 8.94
N ALA A 81 6.84 1.87 9.02
CA ALA A 81 7.53 0.96 9.93
C ALA A 81 9.03 0.90 9.64
N MET A 82 9.42 0.79 8.36
CA MET A 82 10.82 0.80 7.96
C MET A 82 11.51 2.13 8.29
N LEU A 83 10.83 3.27 8.16
CA LEU A 83 11.36 4.58 8.58
C LEU A 83 11.62 4.65 10.09
N LYS A 84 10.77 4.05 10.91
CA LYS A 84 10.98 3.94 12.36
C LYS A 84 12.15 3.03 12.72
N LEU A 85 12.40 2.02 11.90
CA LEU A 85 13.50 1.07 12.03
C LEU A 85 14.77 1.50 11.29
N ARG A 86 14.85 2.74 10.78
CA ARG A 86 15.95 3.22 9.94
C ARG A 86 17.33 3.14 10.60
N ASP A 87 17.38 3.20 11.93
CA ASP A 87 18.62 3.08 12.71
C ASP A 87 19.03 1.60 12.95
N ARG A 88 18.20 0.68 12.50
CA ARG A 88 18.45 -0.77 12.50
C ARG A 88 18.97 -1.22 11.14
N ARG A 89 19.62 -2.36 11.11
CA ARG A 89 20.15 -2.96 9.88
C ARG A 89 19.07 -3.73 9.13
N ILE A 90 18.21 -3.00 8.39
CA ILE A 90 17.21 -3.62 7.52
C ILE A 90 17.93 -4.21 6.32
N VAL A 91 17.89 -5.52 6.16
CA VAL A 91 18.56 -6.24 5.06
C VAL A 91 17.62 -6.55 3.89
N ALA A 92 16.32 -6.71 4.16
CA ALA A 92 15.30 -6.90 3.14
C ALA A 92 13.89 -6.61 3.67
N HIS A 93 12.94 -6.51 2.76
CA HIS A 93 11.50 -6.57 3.06
C HIS A 93 10.81 -7.42 2.00
N VAL A 94 9.79 -8.16 2.40
CA VAL A 94 9.00 -9.02 1.50
C VAL A 94 7.53 -8.89 1.87
N HIS A 95 6.71 -8.41 0.94
CA HIS A 95 5.28 -8.13 1.17
C HIS A 95 5.04 -7.21 2.38
N ASP A 96 4.66 -7.78 3.52
CA ASP A 96 4.37 -7.14 4.80
C ASP A 96 5.43 -7.46 5.88
N GLU A 97 6.50 -8.15 5.51
CA GLU A 97 7.61 -8.54 6.39
C GLU A 97 8.79 -7.58 6.26
N VAL A 98 9.50 -7.35 7.37
CA VAL A 98 10.80 -6.68 7.41
C VAL A 98 11.82 -7.62 8.02
N ILE A 99 12.96 -7.76 7.37
CA ILE A 99 14.07 -8.58 7.82
C ILE A 99 15.16 -7.66 8.37
N VAL A 100 15.44 -7.80 9.65
CA VAL A 100 16.44 -6.99 10.37
C VAL A 100 17.56 -7.88 10.83
N GLU A 101 18.79 -7.52 10.50
CA GLU A 101 19.97 -8.12 11.11
C GLU A 101 20.24 -7.41 12.44
N ALA A 102 20.28 -8.15 13.52
CA ALA A 102 20.43 -7.61 14.88
C ALA A 102 21.38 -8.48 15.71
N ASP A 103 21.91 -7.90 16.76
CA ASP A 103 22.69 -8.63 17.75
C ASP A 103 21.78 -9.60 18.52
N LEU A 104 22.33 -10.73 19.00
CA LEU A 104 21.60 -11.79 19.68
C LEU A 104 20.86 -11.32 20.95
N GLU A 105 21.28 -10.20 21.52
CA GLU A 105 20.67 -9.61 22.71
C GLU A 105 19.50 -8.68 22.39
N THR A 106 19.22 -8.39 21.12
CA THR A 106 18.12 -7.51 20.71
C THR A 106 16.80 -8.26 20.78
N PRO A 107 15.85 -7.86 21.67
CA PRO A 107 14.58 -8.53 21.73
C PRO A 107 13.75 -8.34 20.44
N VAL A 108 13.18 -9.43 19.92
CA VAL A 108 12.25 -9.36 18.76
C VAL A 108 11.08 -8.41 19.04
N GLN A 109 10.60 -8.40 20.28
CA GLN A 109 9.48 -7.56 20.69
C GLN A 109 9.74 -6.06 20.46
N GLU A 110 10.97 -5.61 20.62
CA GLU A 110 11.34 -4.20 20.36
C GLU A 110 11.11 -3.80 18.89
N VAL A 111 11.42 -4.70 17.96
CA VAL A 111 11.17 -4.49 16.53
C VAL A 111 9.69 -4.56 16.23
N CYS A 112 8.97 -5.52 16.81
CA CYS A 112 7.52 -5.66 16.65
C CYS A 112 6.78 -4.43 17.19
N ASP A 113 7.16 -3.91 18.35
CA ASP A 113 6.55 -2.72 18.96
C ASP A 113 6.77 -1.47 18.09
N ALA A 114 7.96 -1.32 17.52
CA ALA A 114 8.25 -0.22 16.59
C ALA A 114 7.39 -0.32 15.31
N MET A 115 7.20 -1.52 14.77
CA MET A 115 6.35 -1.75 13.59
C MET A 115 4.86 -1.54 13.89
N ALA A 116 4.41 -1.88 15.09
CA ALA A 116 3.02 -1.75 15.53
C ALA A 116 2.60 -0.31 15.86
N GLN A 117 3.53 0.65 15.91
CA GLN A 117 3.19 2.05 16.14
C GLN A 117 2.37 2.61 14.98
N CYS A 118 1.16 3.06 15.26
CA CYS A 118 0.29 3.67 14.27
C CYS A 118 0.81 5.06 13.85
N PRO A 119 0.96 5.35 12.56
CA PRO A 119 1.29 6.69 12.10
C PRO A 119 0.11 7.65 12.27
N SER A 120 0.39 8.95 12.39
CA SER A 120 -0.63 9.98 12.61
C SER A 120 -1.72 10.03 11.54
N TRP A 121 -1.38 9.67 10.30
CA TRP A 121 -2.34 9.65 9.20
C TRP A 121 -3.27 8.43 9.21
N ALA A 122 -3.02 7.43 10.07
CA ALA A 122 -3.82 6.21 10.24
C ALA A 122 -4.37 6.08 11.67
N GLU A 123 -4.59 7.21 12.37
CA GLU A 123 -5.10 7.22 13.73
C GLU A 123 -6.36 6.37 13.89
N GLY A 124 -6.38 5.53 14.92
CA GLY A 124 -7.48 4.59 15.20
C GLY A 124 -7.32 3.22 14.55
N LEU A 125 -6.33 3.05 13.66
CA LEU A 125 -6.01 1.73 13.11
C LEU A 125 -5.21 0.92 14.13
N LEU A 126 -5.71 -0.28 14.47
CA LEU A 126 -5.01 -1.22 15.33
C LEU A 126 -3.98 -2.00 14.50
N LEU A 127 -2.72 -1.65 14.67
CA LEU A 127 -1.60 -2.37 14.05
C LEU A 127 -1.03 -3.39 15.03
N ARG A 128 -0.66 -4.54 14.52
CA ARG A 128 0.06 -5.58 15.24
C ARG A 128 1.18 -6.12 14.36
N ALA A 129 2.32 -6.38 14.94
CA ALA A 129 3.41 -7.10 14.34
C ALA A 129 3.79 -8.29 15.21
N ASP A 130 4.02 -9.42 14.59
CA ASP A 130 4.57 -10.62 15.20
C ASP A 130 5.94 -10.90 14.56
N GLY A 131 6.87 -11.44 15.32
CA GLY A 131 8.21 -11.71 14.82
C GLY A 131 8.83 -12.95 15.43
N TYR A 132 9.89 -13.43 14.82
CA TYR A 132 10.70 -14.54 15.32
C TYR A 132 12.17 -14.35 14.93
N GLU A 133 13.06 -15.00 15.67
CA GLU A 133 14.49 -15.02 15.40
C GLU A 133 14.88 -16.23 14.57
N CYS A 134 15.83 -16.05 13.68
CA CYS A 134 16.39 -17.12 12.88
C CYS A 134 17.83 -16.80 12.46
N SER A 135 18.64 -17.82 12.25
CA SER A 135 20.02 -17.69 11.78
C SER A 135 20.13 -17.51 10.26
N TYR A 136 19.05 -17.75 9.53
CA TYR A 136 18.93 -17.54 8.09
C TYR A 136 17.47 -17.25 7.73
N TYR A 137 17.26 -16.52 6.65
CA TYR A 137 15.89 -16.21 6.22
C TYR A 137 15.12 -17.49 5.87
N ARG A 138 13.93 -17.60 6.45
CA ARG A 138 12.93 -18.59 6.09
C ARG A 138 11.55 -17.94 6.18
N LYS A 139 10.68 -18.34 5.30
CA LYS A 139 9.27 -17.92 5.37
C LYS A 139 8.58 -18.69 6.50
N SER A 140 7.82 -17.94 7.33
CA SER A 140 6.96 -18.53 8.38
C SER A 140 5.80 -19.31 7.79
#